data_8c0664a0dda6af1f915d705c56e1c7be
#
_entry.id   8c0664a0dda6af1f915d705c56e1c7be
#
_cell.length_a   1.000
_cell.length_b   1.000
_cell.length_c   1.000
_cell.angle_alpha   90.00
_cell.angle_beta   90.00
_cell.angle_gamma   90.00
#
_symmetry.space_group_name_H-M   'P 1'
#
loop_
_entity.id
_entity.type
_entity.pdbx_description
1 polymer ?
#
loop_
_entity_poly.entity_id
_entity_poly.type
_entity_poly.pdbx_seq_one_letter_code
_entity_poly.pdbx_strand_id
1 'polypeptide(L)'
;LLETFKNYKPNLIFFGHTGNISLNTFSEFKNMNKNLIVSQWNEDPIVADLEDTKYNIKKIISYKEIVDHTFITTDPNVFRKKSNDDLKNLHYVFIPVDRNIECFNVYNLKPDNDIFYAMSHGVNRATLKMGKSDSRSFFLNRLINKLNNNIKYDFYGYKNKQPIWGDDFYVALTNSKMGLNLSRGAPTKLYSSNRIASLMGNGLLTFIDKKTEFNKIFNDNEVILYSTVDDLSDKINFFKRNEKSRINIAKKGQ
;
A
#
# COMPACT_ATOMS: atom_id res chain seq x y z
N LEU A 1 21.04 -6.60 -21.17
CA LEU A 1 19.59 -6.59 -21.45
C LEU A 1 19.29 -7.03 -22.88
N LEU A 2 19.95 -6.47 -23.93
CA LEU A 2 19.71 -6.85 -25.33
C LEU A 2 20.05 -8.30 -25.60
N GLU A 3 21.17 -8.79 -25.07
CA GLU A 3 21.56 -10.20 -25.17
C GLU A 3 20.57 -11.12 -24.46
N THR A 4 20.17 -10.75 -23.25
CA THR A 4 19.11 -11.45 -22.50
C THR A 4 17.83 -11.53 -23.32
N PHE A 5 17.40 -10.42 -23.91
CA PHE A 5 16.21 -10.39 -24.76
C PHE A 5 16.33 -11.33 -25.99
N LYS A 6 17.49 -11.34 -26.67
CA LYS A 6 17.75 -12.23 -27.80
C LYS A 6 17.67 -13.72 -27.41
N ASN A 7 18.13 -14.05 -26.21
CA ASN A 7 18.15 -15.44 -25.74
C ASN A 7 16.76 -15.91 -25.28
N TYR A 8 16.01 -15.08 -24.55
CA TYR A 8 14.70 -15.45 -24.00
C TYR A 8 13.53 -15.23 -24.98
N LYS A 9 13.67 -14.31 -25.94
CA LYS A 9 12.64 -13.95 -26.94
C LYS A 9 11.25 -13.75 -26.31
N PRO A 10 11.10 -12.88 -25.31
CA PRO A 10 9.83 -12.70 -24.62
C PRO A 10 8.76 -12.12 -25.53
N ASN A 11 7.50 -12.47 -25.28
CA ASN A 11 6.32 -11.85 -25.90
C ASN A 11 5.74 -10.72 -25.05
N LEU A 12 6.12 -10.67 -23.77
CA LEU A 12 5.71 -9.66 -22.81
C LEU A 12 6.90 -9.19 -21.98
N ILE A 13 7.06 -7.88 -21.87
CA ILE A 13 7.90 -7.25 -20.85
C ILE A 13 6.97 -6.52 -19.89
N PHE A 14 7.06 -6.85 -18.61
CA PHE A 14 6.37 -6.16 -17.53
C PHE A 14 7.38 -5.54 -16.58
N PHE A 15 7.40 -4.21 -16.47
CA PHE A 15 8.40 -3.52 -15.67
C PHE A 15 7.81 -2.53 -14.67
N GLY A 16 8.50 -2.37 -13.53
CA GLY A 16 8.18 -1.41 -12.47
C GLY A 16 9.16 -0.22 -12.44
N HIS A 17 9.90 -0.08 -11.35
CA HIS A 17 10.87 0.99 -11.14
C HIS A 17 12.15 0.81 -12.00
N THR A 18 12.10 1.18 -13.26
CA THR A 18 13.18 0.96 -14.23
C THR A 18 13.97 2.22 -14.59
N GLY A 19 14.27 3.06 -13.63
CA GLY A 19 14.98 4.34 -13.89
C GLY A 19 16.24 4.25 -14.76
N ASN A 20 16.77 3.05 -15.00
CA ASN A 20 18.01 2.80 -15.73
C ASN A 20 17.84 2.17 -17.12
N ILE A 21 16.60 1.96 -17.60
CA ILE A 21 16.37 1.42 -18.94
C ILE A 21 15.97 2.57 -19.86
N SER A 22 16.75 2.79 -20.91
CA SER A 22 16.48 3.86 -21.87
C SER A 22 15.30 3.52 -22.80
N LEU A 23 14.64 4.56 -23.32
CA LEU A 23 13.61 4.40 -24.36
C LEU A 23 14.16 3.67 -25.61
N ASN A 24 15.41 3.97 -25.99
CA ASN A 24 16.07 3.30 -27.10
C ASN A 24 16.16 1.79 -26.89
N THR A 25 16.46 1.33 -25.68
CA THR A 25 16.51 -0.11 -25.37
C THR A 25 15.15 -0.79 -25.63
N PHE A 26 14.05 -0.16 -25.19
CA PHE A 26 12.72 -0.69 -25.47
C PHE A 26 12.36 -0.65 -26.96
N SER A 27 12.79 0.40 -27.69
CA SER A 27 12.62 0.50 -29.15
C SER A 27 13.35 -0.64 -29.86
N GLU A 28 14.58 -0.97 -29.43
CA GLU A 28 15.31 -2.11 -29.97
C GLU A 28 14.61 -3.44 -29.69
N PHE A 29 14.05 -3.65 -28.50
CA PHE A 29 13.24 -4.83 -28.21
C PHE A 29 12.05 -4.95 -29.16
N LYS A 30 11.30 -3.87 -29.38
CA LYS A 30 10.17 -3.85 -30.33
C LYS A 30 10.63 -4.06 -31.78
N ASN A 31 11.84 -3.63 -32.13
CA ASN A 31 12.41 -3.92 -33.44
C ASN A 31 12.75 -5.40 -33.63
N MET A 32 13.23 -6.06 -32.57
CA MET A 32 13.54 -7.48 -32.57
C MET A 32 12.29 -8.37 -32.55
N ASN A 33 11.22 -7.92 -31.88
CA ASN A 33 9.93 -8.61 -31.84
C ASN A 33 8.79 -7.60 -32.02
N LYS A 34 8.23 -7.54 -33.23
CA LYS A 34 7.14 -6.60 -33.56
C LYS A 34 5.83 -6.86 -32.81
N ASN A 35 5.65 -8.08 -32.28
CA ASN A 35 4.49 -8.47 -31.50
C ASN A 35 4.73 -8.34 -29.99
N LEU A 36 5.86 -7.77 -29.57
CA LEU A 36 6.19 -7.57 -28.17
C LEU A 36 5.20 -6.62 -27.50
N ILE A 37 4.58 -7.09 -26.42
CA ILE A 37 3.78 -6.25 -25.53
C ILE A 37 4.71 -5.70 -24.43
N VAL A 38 4.70 -4.40 -24.25
CA VAL A 38 5.44 -3.71 -23.20
C VAL A 38 4.47 -3.10 -22.20
N SER A 39 4.54 -3.53 -20.96
CA SER A 39 3.67 -3.04 -19.88
C SER A 39 4.50 -2.48 -18.74
N GLN A 40 4.00 -1.39 -18.13
CA GLN A 40 4.58 -0.81 -16.92
C GLN A 40 3.60 -0.84 -15.76
N TRP A 41 4.14 -0.83 -14.54
CA TRP A 41 3.33 -0.62 -13.35
C TRP A 41 3.96 0.37 -12.38
N ASN A 42 3.12 1.03 -11.59
CA ASN A 42 3.56 1.93 -10.53
C ASN A 42 2.75 1.67 -9.27
N GLU A 43 3.45 1.30 -8.20
CA GLU A 43 2.86 1.01 -6.89
C GLU A 43 2.83 2.22 -5.95
N ASP A 44 3.54 3.28 -6.28
CA ASP A 44 3.59 4.48 -5.45
C ASP A 44 2.30 5.30 -5.52
N PRO A 45 1.93 5.96 -4.42
CA PRO A 45 0.72 6.77 -4.39
C PRO A 45 0.81 7.99 -5.33
N ILE A 46 -0.28 8.25 -6.05
CA ILE A 46 -0.44 9.47 -6.85
C ILE A 46 -1.28 10.46 -6.05
N VAL A 47 -0.62 11.16 -5.13
CA VAL A 47 -1.25 12.10 -4.18
C VAL A 47 -0.80 13.52 -4.46
N ALA A 48 -1.74 14.49 -4.43
CA ALA A 48 -1.49 15.87 -4.86
C ALA A 48 -0.40 16.61 -4.09
N ASP A 49 -0.32 16.34 -2.81
CA ASP A 49 0.50 17.05 -1.83
C ASP A 49 1.87 16.40 -1.57
N LEU A 50 2.24 15.38 -2.37
CA LEU A 50 3.54 14.72 -2.29
C LEU A 50 4.45 15.12 -3.47
N GLU A 51 5.68 15.49 -3.18
CA GLU A 51 6.71 15.79 -4.20
C GLU A 51 6.96 14.59 -5.13
N ASP A 52 7.00 13.38 -4.55
CA ASP A 52 7.18 12.13 -5.29
C ASP A 52 6.10 11.92 -6.37
N THR A 53 4.91 12.49 -6.19
CA THR A 53 3.80 12.35 -7.15
C THR A 53 4.15 12.95 -8.52
N LYS A 54 4.76 14.15 -8.54
CA LYS A 54 5.18 14.78 -9.79
C LYS A 54 6.25 13.95 -10.50
N TYR A 55 7.18 13.41 -9.74
CA TYR A 55 8.23 12.54 -10.28
C TYR A 55 7.62 11.25 -10.86
N ASN A 56 6.73 10.59 -10.14
CA ASN A 56 6.09 9.34 -10.59
C ASN A 56 5.23 9.56 -11.84
N ILE A 57 4.44 10.64 -11.88
CA ILE A 57 3.65 10.99 -13.08
C ILE A 57 4.58 11.23 -14.27
N LYS A 58 5.63 12.05 -14.11
CA LYS A 58 6.59 12.33 -15.18
C LYS A 58 7.25 11.05 -15.69
N LYS A 59 7.63 10.15 -14.79
CA LYS A 59 8.22 8.86 -15.13
C LYS A 59 7.25 7.99 -15.92
N ILE A 60 6.00 7.84 -15.47
CA ILE A 60 4.97 7.06 -16.16
C ILE A 60 4.76 7.60 -17.59
N ILE A 61 4.62 8.93 -17.74
CA ILE A 61 4.39 9.57 -19.03
C ILE A 61 5.60 9.45 -19.96
N SER A 62 6.83 9.44 -19.42
CA SER A 62 8.04 9.35 -20.25
C SER A 62 8.12 8.09 -21.11
N TYR A 63 7.40 7.05 -20.75
CA TYR A 63 7.36 5.78 -21.52
C TYR A 63 6.10 5.62 -22.40
N LYS A 64 5.23 6.62 -22.46
CA LYS A 64 3.89 6.51 -23.09
C LYS A 64 3.90 6.07 -24.55
N GLU A 65 4.94 6.41 -25.32
CA GLU A 65 5.06 6.07 -26.75
C GLU A 65 5.50 4.61 -26.98
N ILE A 66 6.03 3.95 -25.95
CA ILE A 66 6.60 2.60 -26.03
C ILE A 66 5.72 1.58 -25.33
N VAL A 67 5.04 2.00 -24.28
CA VAL A 67 4.25 1.14 -23.41
C VAL A 67 2.85 0.93 -23.99
N ASP A 68 2.46 -0.33 -24.08
CA ASP A 68 1.13 -0.70 -24.56
C ASP A 68 0.08 -0.65 -23.43
N HIS A 69 0.47 -1.00 -22.18
CA HIS A 69 -0.41 -0.95 -21.01
C HIS A 69 0.29 -0.37 -19.80
N THR A 70 -0.41 0.48 -19.05
CA THR A 70 0.05 1.04 -17.78
C THR A 70 -0.86 0.61 -16.63
N PHE A 71 -0.28 0.04 -15.58
CA PHE A 71 -0.98 -0.38 -14.36
C PHE A 71 -0.58 0.50 -13.19
N ILE A 72 -1.56 0.99 -12.44
CA ILE A 72 -1.32 1.81 -11.26
C ILE A 72 -2.18 1.34 -10.09
N THR A 73 -1.66 1.47 -8.88
CA THR A 73 -2.37 1.11 -7.63
C THR A 73 -3.24 2.24 -7.07
N THR A 74 -3.50 3.27 -7.88
CA THR A 74 -4.38 4.41 -7.56
C THR A 74 -5.48 4.49 -8.61
N ASP A 75 -6.66 5.03 -8.28
CA ASP A 75 -7.73 5.23 -9.25
C ASP A 75 -7.21 5.97 -10.51
N PRO A 76 -7.37 5.42 -11.72
CA PRO A 76 -6.94 6.04 -12.98
C PRO A 76 -7.45 7.47 -13.18
N ASN A 77 -8.63 7.79 -12.67
CA ASN A 77 -9.18 9.15 -12.75
C ASN A 77 -8.38 10.17 -11.90
N VAL A 78 -7.76 9.71 -10.82
CA VAL A 78 -6.84 10.54 -10.03
C VAL A 78 -5.60 10.88 -10.86
N PHE A 79 -5.05 9.89 -11.56
CA PHE A 79 -3.90 10.09 -12.46
C PHE A 79 -4.24 11.09 -13.57
N ARG A 80 -5.33 10.87 -14.33
CA ARG A 80 -5.75 11.73 -15.44
C ARG A 80 -5.92 13.19 -15.00
N LYS A 81 -6.57 13.43 -13.87
CA LYS A 81 -6.75 14.78 -13.31
C LYS A 81 -5.44 15.49 -12.94
N LYS A 82 -4.39 14.74 -12.61
CA LYS A 82 -3.12 15.30 -12.14
C LYS A 82 -2.07 15.42 -13.22
N SER A 83 -2.06 14.51 -14.16
CA SER A 83 -1.10 14.49 -15.26
C SER A 83 -1.48 15.43 -16.41
N ASN A 84 -2.76 15.74 -16.56
CA ASN A 84 -3.35 16.32 -17.77
C ASN A 84 -3.01 15.52 -19.05
N ASP A 85 -2.71 14.22 -18.89
CA ASP A 85 -2.38 13.30 -19.96
C ASP A 85 -3.41 12.17 -19.96
N ASP A 86 -3.97 11.86 -21.12
CA ASP A 86 -4.88 10.74 -21.28
C ASP A 86 -4.12 9.53 -21.82
N LEU A 87 -3.45 8.84 -20.93
CA LEU A 87 -2.79 7.58 -21.28
C LEU A 87 -3.82 6.57 -21.76
N LYS A 88 -3.65 6.10 -22.99
CA LYS A 88 -4.39 4.94 -23.51
C LYS A 88 -4.03 3.73 -22.64
N ASN A 89 -4.98 2.83 -22.42
CA ASN A 89 -4.74 1.58 -21.67
C ASN A 89 -4.14 1.78 -20.26
N LEU A 90 -4.66 2.78 -19.51
CA LEU A 90 -4.36 2.97 -18.10
C LEU A 90 -5.33 2.14 -17.26
N HIS A 91 -4.80 1.20 -16.48
CA HIS A 91 -5.56 0.24 -15.71
C HIS A 91 -5.30 0.40 -14.21
N TYR A 92 -6.35 0.19 -13.42
CA TYR A 92 -6.20 -0.03 -11.99
C TYR A 92 -5.74 -1.45 -11.71
N VAL A 93 -4.78 -1.61 -10.81
CA VAL A 93 -4.39 -2.91 -10.25
C VAL A 93 -4.34 -2.79 -8.73
N PHE A 94 -5.00 -3.73 -8.05
CA PHE A 94 -4.82 -3.87 -6.61
C PHE A 94 -3.43 -4.46 -6.33
N ILE A 95 -2.80 -4.06 -5.23
CA ILE A 95 -1.51 -4.62 -4.84
C ILE A 95 -1.63 -6.14 -4.68
N PRO A 96 -0.79 -6.94 -5.37
CA PRO A 96 -0.90 -8.39 -5.29
C PRO A 96 -0.50 -8.92 -3.92
N VAL A 97 -1.11 -10.04 -3.54
CA VAL A 97 -0.82 -10.77 -2.30
C VAL A 97 -0.31 -12.16 -2.66
N ASP A 98 0.82 -12.55 -2.12
CA ASP A 98 1.29 -13.93 -2.21
C ASP A 98 0.86 -14.69 -0.94
N ARG A 99 -0.04 -15.66 -1.11
CA ARG A 99 -0.58 -16.47 -0.01
C ARG A 99 0.46 -17.34 0.71
N ASN A 100 1.66 -17.51 0.13
CA ASN A 100 2.75 -18.24 0.80
C ASN A 100 3.60 -17.32 1.68
N ILE A 101 3.53 -16.01 1.45
CA ILE A 101 4.20 -14.98 2.25
C ILE A 101 3.22 -14.42 3.30
N GLU A 102 2.04 -14.00 2.87
CA GLU A 102 1.00 -13.44 3.72
C GLU A 102 0.04 -14.57 4.17
N CYS A 103 0.46 -15.36 5.18
CA CYS A 103 -0.17 -16.65 5.48
C CYS A 103 -0.38 -16.94 6.98
N PHE A 104 -0.12 -15.97 7.89
CA PHE A 104 -0.06 -16.25 9.34
C PHE A 104 -1.41 -16.50 10.02
N ASN A 105 -2.54 -16.17 9.39
CA ASN A 105 -3.88 -16.42 9.96
C ASN A 105 -4.01 -15.89 11.40
N VAL A 106 -3.65 -14.63 11.61
CA VAL A 106 -3.54 -14.00 12.94
C VAL A 106 -4.82 -14.14 13.76
N TYR A 107 -5.97 -14.21 13.12
CA TYR A 107 -7.25 -14.45 13.80
C TYR A 107 -7.32 -15.80 14.55
N ASN A 108 -6.44 -16.76 14.29
CA ASN A 108 -6.30 -18.03 15.02
C ASN A 108 -5.27 -17.95 16.15
N LEU A 109 -4.51 -16.85 16.24
CA LEU A 109 -3.48 -16.66 17.27
C LEU A 109 -4.06 -15.93 18.49
N LYS A 110 -3.23 -15.79 19.52
CA LYS A 110 -3.54 -15.02 20.74
C LYS A 110 -2.58 -13.81 20.86
N PRO A 111 -2.70 -12.80 20.00
CA PRO A 111 -1.81 -11.64 20.02
C PRO A 111 -1.98 -10.82 21.30
N ASP A 112 -0.87 -10.28 21.82
CA ASP A 112 -0.86 -9.46 23.04
C ASP A 112 -1.33 -8.02 22.79
N ASN A 113 -1.04 -7.48 21.57
CA ASN A 113 -1.38 -6.12 21.20
C ASN A 113 -2.74 -6.04 20.51
N ASP A 114 -3.40 -4.90 20.66
CA ASP A 114 -4.71 -4.68 20.07
C ASP A 114 -4.61 -4.11 18.65
N ILE A 115 -3.68 -3.18 18.39
CA ILE A 115 -3.55 -2.55 17.08
C ILE A 115 -2.10 -2.30 16.67
N PHE A 116 -1.79 -2.65 15.43
CA PHE A 116 -0.49 -2.51 14.77
C PHE A 116 -0.50 -1.40 13.73
N TYR A 117 0.62 -0.70 13.64
CA TYR A 117 0.95 0.18 12.52
C TYR A 117 2.47 0.29 12.35
N ALA A 118 2.94 0.25 11.10
CA ALA A 118 4.35 0.46 10.78
C ALA A 118 4.49 1.47 9.65
N MET A 119 5.42 2.42 9.80
CA MET A 119 5.77 3.38 8.76
C MET A 119 7.28 3.57 8.65
N SER A 120 7.74 3.88 7.45
CA SER A 120 9.10 4.37 7.17
C SER A 120 9.08 5.87 6.94
N HIS A 121 10.23 6.53 7.16
CA HIS A 121 10.38 7.99 6.97
C HIS A 121 11.07 8.35 5.63
N GLY A 122 10.92 7.54 4.58
CA GLY A 122 11.46 7.83 3.26
C GLY A 122 12.90 7.36 3.07
N VAL A 123 13.77 8.19 2.47
CA VAL A 123 15.09 7.79 1.95
C VAL A 123 16.02 7.13 2.98
N ASN A 124 15.92 7.49 4.25
CA ASN A 124 16.70 6.86 5.34
C ASN A 124 15.80 5.85 6.10
N ARG A 125 15.38 4.83 5.41
CA ARG A 125 14.39 3.86 5.91
C ARG A 125 14.86 3.09 7.14
N ALA A 126 16.17 2.88 7.30
CA ALA A 126 16.74 2.12 8.41
C ALA A 126 16.87 2.91 9.73
N THR A 127 16.64 4.22 9.71
CA THR A 127 16.78 5.08 10.90
C THR A 127 15.61 6.03 11.07
N LEU A 128 15.15 6.18 12.31
CA LEU A 128 14.19 7.21 12.67
C LEU A 128 14.83 8.59 12.52
N LYS A 129 14.24 9.48 11.73
CA LYS A 129 14.70 10.86 11.61
C LYS A 129 14.15 11.67 12.78
N MET A 130 15.03 11.96 13.75
CA MET A 130 14.71 12.83 14.87
C MET A 130 14.19 14.18 14.38
N GLY A 131 13.12 14.68 14.99
CA GLY A 131 12.53 15.99 14.68
C GLY A 131 11.70 16.06 13.38
N LYS A 132 11.59 14.98 12.59
CA LYS A 132 10.68 14.95 11.43
C LYS A 132 9.38 14.28 11.81
N SER A 133 8.29 15.02 11.77
CA SER A 133 6.93 14.52 11.81
C SER A 133 6.27 14.70 10.44
N ASP A 134 5.36 13.81 10.08
CA ASP A 134 4.50 13.93 8.91
C ASP A 134 3.03 13.86 9.34
N SER A 135 2.11 13.97 8.37
CA SER A 135 0.66 13.91 8.63
C SER A 135 0.24 12.64 9.39
N ARG A 136 0.96 11.53 9.21
CA ARG A 136 0.68 10.26 9.93
C ARG A 136 1.01 10.37 11.41
N SER A 137 2.11 11.03 11.77
CA SER A 137 2.48 11.27 13.17
C SER A 137 1.41 12.12 13.89
N PHE A 138 0.90 13.16 13.24
CA PHE A 138 -0.21 13.96 13.78
C PHE A 138 -1.50 13.15 13.94
N PHE A 139 -1.81 12.32 12.95
CA PHE A 139 -2.97 11.43 13.01
C PHE A 139 -2.85 10.45 14.19
N LEU A 140 -1.69 9.78 14.34
CA LEU A 140 -1.44 8.82 15.41
C LEU A 140 -1.48 9.49 16.81
N ASN A 141 -0.93 10.70 16.94
CA ASN A 141 -1.05 11.47 18.20
C ASN A 141 -2.51 11.68 18.58
N ARG A 142 -3.34 12.14 17.63
CA ARG A 142 -4.76 12.34 17.86
C ARG A 142 -5.49 11.04 18.20
N LEU A 143 -5.15 9.95 17.50
CA LEU A 143 -5.73 8.64 17.76
C LEU A 143 -5.42 8.16 19.18
N ILE A 144 -4.14 8.17 19.58
CA ILE A 144 -3.71 7.71 20.92
C ILE A 144 -4.41 8.49 22.03
N ASN A 145 -4.57 9.81 21.87
CA ASN A 145 -5.29 10.64 22.86
C ASN A 145 -6.78 10.31 22.98
N LYS A 146 -7.36 9.57 22.02
CA LYS A 146 -8.77 9.15 22.00
C LYS A 146 -8.97 7.69 22.40
N LEU A 147 -7.89 6.88 22.31
CA LEU A 147 -7.96 5.47 22.69
C LEU A 147 -8.17 5.33 24.21
N ASN A 148 -8.92 4.31 24.62
CA ASN A 148 -9.03 3.94 26.02
C ASN A 148 -7.67 3.48 26.56
N ASN A 149 -7.38 3.73 27.82
CA ASN A 149 -6.10 3.42 28.48
C ASN A 149 -5.74 1.92 28.43
N ASN A 150 -6.70 1.05 28.24
CA ASN A 150 -6.48 -0.40 28.14
C ASN A 150 -6.17 -0.89 26.73
N ILE A 151 -6.16 -0.02 25.70
CA ILE A 151 -5.75 -0.38 24.34
C ILE A 151 -4.23 -0.47 24.26
N LYS A 152 -3.74 -1.64 23.89
CA LYS A 152 -2.32 -1.87 23.61
C LYS A 152 -2.05 -1.63 22.13
N TYR A 153 -1.30 -0.58 21.81
CA TYR A 153 -0.91 -0.29 20.43
C TYR A 153 0.58 -0.55 20.20
N ASP A 154 0.91 -0.99 19.01
CA ASP A 154 2.28 -1.25 18.57
C ASP A 154 2.57 -0.50 17.27
N PHE A 155 3.14 0.73 17.40
CA PHE A 155 3.36 1.66 16.28
C PHE A 155 4.85 1.86 16.03
N TYR A 156 5.34 1.34 14.91
CA TYR A 156 6.73 1.44 14.47
C TYR A 156 6.96 2.63 13.55
N GLY A 157 8.16 3.22 13.61
CA GLY A 157 8.49 4.47 12.93
C GLY A 157 7.81 5.70 13.54
N TYR A 158 7.23 5.57 14.74
CA TYR A 158 6.50 6.61 15.44
C TYR A 158 7.16 6.94 16.78
N LYS A 159 7.26 8.26 17.10
CA LYS A 159 8.01 8.78 18.27
C LYS A 159 9.44 8.21 18.28
N ASN A 160 9.82 7.54 19.35
CA ASN A 160 11.17 6.99 19.55
C ASN A 160 11.29 5.51 19.13
N LYS A 161 10.23 4.92 18.54
CA LYS A 161 10.25 3.53 18.08
C LYS A 161 10.71 3.46 16.64
N GLN A 162 11.82 2.75 16.39
CA GLN A 162 12.38 2.62 15.06
C GLN A 162 11.42 1.94 14.09
N PRO A 163 11.48 2.25 12.78
CA PRO A 163 10.83 1.45 11.75
C PRO A 163 11.35 0.00 11.76
N ILE A 164 10.53 -0.94 11.29
CA ILE A 164 10.88 -2.37 11.19
C ILE A 164 10.63 -2.91 9.78
N TRP A 165 11.37 -3.96 9.43
CA TRP A 165 11.28 -4.65 8.16
C TRP A 165 11.59 -6.15 8.35
N GLY A 166 11.39 -6.93 7.28
CA GLY A 166 11.73 -8.35 7.25
C GLY A 166 10.99 -9.14 8.32
N ASP A 167 11.66 -10.06 8.96
CA ASP A 167 11.07 -10.96 9.97
C ASP A 167 10.54 -10.22 11.20
N ASP A 168 11.23 -9.17 11.64
CA ASP A 168 10.76 -8.35 12.78
C ASP A 168 9.41 -7.70 12.50
N PHE A 169 9.15 -7.31 11.23
CA PHE A 169 7.87 -6.78 10.82
C PHE A 169 6.76 -7.83 11.00
N TYR A 170 7.00 -9.06 10.55
CA TYR A 170 6.01 -10.14 10.68
C TYR A 170 5.81 -10.59 12.11
N VAL A 171 6.87 -10.61 12.93
CA VAL A 171 6.76 -10.88 14.38
C VAL A 171 5.87 -9.86 15.06
N ALA A 172 6.07 -8.57 14.78
CA ALA A 172 5.26 -7.50 15.37
C ALA A 172 3.81 -7.52 14.84
N LEU A 173 3.63 -7.77 13.54
CA LEU A 173 2.32 -7.86 12.91
C LEU A 173 1.51 -9.00 13.49
N THR A 174 2.09 -10.20 13.61
CA THR A 174 1.40 -11.39 14.14
C THR A 174 1.08 -11.29 15.62
N ASN A 175 1.79 -10.41 16.36
CA ASN A 175 1.49 -10.12 17.75
C ASN A 175 0.42 -9.03 17.95
N SER A 176 -0.34 -8.70 16.91
CA SER A 176 -1.39 -7.67 16.96
C SER A 176 -2.69 -8.16 16.32
N LYS A 177 -3.82 -7.83 16.95
CA LYS A 177 -5.17 -8.31 16.55
C LYS A 177 -5.75 -7.54 15.36
N MET A 178 -5.42 -6.26 15.24
CA MET A 178 -5.99 -5.30 14.29
C MET A 178 -4.86 -4.50 13.64
N GLY A 179 -5.09 -3.99 12.44
CA GLY A 179 -4.12 -3.19 11.72
C GLY A 179 -4.70 -1.90 11.15
N LEU A 180 -3.88 -0.85 11.11
CA LEU A 180 -4.26 0.44 10.55
C LEU A 180 -3.61 0.63 9.17
N ASN A 181 -4.44 0.76 8.13
CA ASN A 181 -3.99 1.15 6.79
C ASN A 181 -4.00 2.67 6.65
N LEU A 182 -2.90 3.31 7.05
CA LEU A 182 -2.70 4.75 6.96
C LEU A 182 -1.52 5.07 6.05
N SER A 183 -1.78 5.66 4.90
CA SER A 183 -0.78 6.02 3.91
C SER A 183 -0.22 7.43 4.14
N ARG A 184 0.93 7.73 3.52
CA ARG A 184 1.52 9.07 3.51
C ARG A 184 0.67 10.01 2.65
N GLY A 185 0.53 11.26 3.10
CA GLY A 185 -0.29 12.28 2.43
C GLY A 185 -1.79 12.11 2.67
N ALA A 186 -2.60 12.78 1.88
CA ALA A 186 -4.05 12.70 1.96
C ALA A 186 -4.57 11.33 1.51
N PRO A 187 -5.68 10.83 2.08
CA PRO A 187 -6.34 9.63 1.58
C PRO A 187 -6.67 9.76 0.10
N THR A 188 -6.23 8.81 -0.70
CA THR A 188 -6.38 8.84 -2.16
C THR A 188 -7.23 7.65 -2.62
N LYS A 189 -8.12 7.92 -3.56
CA LYS A 189 -9.06 6.92 -4.08
C LYS A 189 -8.35 5.67 -4.57
N LEU A 190 -8.79 4.54 -4.05
CA LEU A 190 -8.36 3.18 -4.38
C LEU A 190 -6.84 2.95 -4.28
N TYR A 191 -6.09 3.85 -3.60
CA TYR A 191 -4.66 3.61 -3.44
C TYR A 191 -4.42 2.40 -2.54
N SER A 192 -3.99 1.31 -3.15
CA SER A 192 -3.57 0.09 -2.47
C SER A 192 -2.04 0.02 -2.32
N SER A 193 -1.58 -0.26 -1.11
CA SER A 193 -0.16 -0.37 -0.76
C SER A 193 0.15 -1.76 -0.19
N ASN A 194 1.43 -2.12 -0.14
CA ASN A 194 1.87 -3.36 0.51
C ASN A 194 1.33 -3.51 1.94
N ARG A 195 1.08 -2.41 2.64
CA ARG A 195 0.51 -2.45 3.99
C ARG A 195 -0.86 -3.10 4.03
N ILE A 196 -1.77 -2.75 3.10
CA ILE A 196 -3.11 -3.36 3.09
C ILE A 196 -3.02 -4.85 2.78
N ALA A 197 -2.11 -5.24 1.85
CA ALA A 197 -1.84 -6.62 1.53
C ALA A 197 -1.33 -7.39 2.75
N SER A 198 -0.30 -6.87 3.44
CA SER A 198 0.25 -7.53 4.62
C SER A 198 -0.73 -7.62 5.79
N LEU A 199 -1.53 -6.58 6.03
CA LEU A 199 -2.51 -6.60 7.13
C LEU A 199 -3.63 -7.61 6.86
N MET A 200 -4.28 -7.50 5.69
CA MET A 200 -5.41 -8.37 5.33
C MET A 200 -4.93 -9.79 5.04
N GLY A 201 -3.88 -9.96 4.23
CA GLY A 201 -3.37 -11.27 3.85
C GLY A 201 -2.90 -12.12 5.03
N ASN A 202 -2.47 -11.49 6.13
CA ASN A 202 -2.13 -12.19 7.38
C ASN A 202 -3.29 -12.31 8.36
N GLY A 203 -4.48 -11.86 8.01
CA GLY A 203 -5.69 -12.07 8.81
C GLY A 203 -5.83 -11.12 10.01
N LEU A 204 -5.38 -9.86 9.89
CA LEU A 204 -5.70 -8.81 10.85
C LEU A 204 -7.01 -8.12 10.46
N LEU A 205 -7.84 -7.77 11.46
CA LEU A 205 -8.93 -6.82 11.20
C LEU A 205 -8.32 -5.49 10.75
N THR A 206 -8.62 -5.06 9.52
CA THR A 206 -7.95 -3.90 8.93
C THR A 206 -8.87 -2.68 8.88
N PHE A 207 -8.38 -1.56 9.44
CA PHE A 207 -9.06 -0.26 9.39
C PHE A 207 -8.57 0.56 8.20
N ILE A 208 -9.50 1.12 7.42
CA ILE A 208 -9.22 1.87 6.20
C ILE A 208 -10.01 3.19 6.21
N ASP A 209 -9.39 4.29 5.82
CA ASP A 209 -10.10 5.59 5.69
C ASP A 209 -11.16 5.51 4.58
N LYS A 210 -12.41 5.88 4.91
CA LYS A 210 -13.54 5.87 3.98
C LYS A 210 -13.32 6.72 2.73
N LYS A 211 -12.50 7.78 2.84
CA LYS A 211 -12.15 8.65 1.71
C LYS A 211 -11.36 7.93 0.61
N THR A 212 -10.79 6.76 0.89
CA THR A 212 -10.14 5.93 -0.11
C THR A 212 -11.11 5.18 -1.03
N GLU A 213 -12.40 5.20 -0.72
CA GLU A 213 -13.47 4.53 -1.48
C GLU A 213 -13.27 3.01 -1.66
N PHE A 214 -12.56 2.35 -0.75
CA PHE A 214 -12.37 0.89 -0.80
C PHE A 214 -13.66 0.08 -0.60
N ASN A 215 -14.76 0.71 -0.20
CA ASN A 215 -16.09 0.11 -0.27
C ASN A 215 -16.53 -0.28 -1.68
N LYS A 216 -15.81 0.13 -2.73
CA LYS A 216 -16.00 -0.33 -4.11
C LYS A 216 -15.37 -1.70 -4.38
N ILE A 217 -14.47 -2.15 -3.52
CA ILE A 217 -13.70 -3.40 -3.66
C ILE A 217 -14.05 -4.38 -2.55
N PHE A 218 -14.16 -3.89 -1.31
CA PHE A 218 -14.43 -4.69 -0.12
C PHE A 218 -15.80 -4.39 0.47
N ASN A 219 -16.40 -5.42 1.05
CA ASN A 219 -17.64 -5.30 1.82
C ASN A 219 -17.37 -4.95 3.29
N ASP A 220 -18.39 -4.50 4.02
CA ASP A 220 -18.29 -4.14 5.44
C ASP A 220 -17.97 -5.33 6.37
N ASN A 221 -18.04 -6.56 5.84
CA ASN A 221 -17.68 -7.78 6.54
C ASN A 221 -16.27 -8.30 6.21
N GLU A 222 -15.48 -7.54 5.48
CA GLU A 222 -14.10 -7.86 5.06
C GLU A 222 -13.09 -6.84 5.60
N VAL A 223 -13.49 -5.57 5.71
CA VAL A 223 -12.68 -4.47 6.25
C VAL A 223 -13.55 -3.55 7.09
N ILE A 224 -12.92 -2.72 7.90
CA ILE A 224 -13.62 -1.69 8.68
C ILE A 224 -13.24 -0.31 8.15
N LEU A 225 -14.20 0.37 7.54
CA LEU A 225 -14.01 1.75 7.11
C LEU A 225 -14.25 2.70 8.28
N TYR A 226 -13.41 3.75 8.38
CA TYR A 226 -13.61 4.84 9.34
C TYR A 226 -13.64 6.20 8.64
N SER A 227 -14.35 7.14 9.23
CA SER A 227 -14.55 8.51 8.67
C SER A 227 -13.75 9.57 9.41
N THR A 228 -13.56 9.40 10.72
CA THR A 228 -12.85 10.34 11.60
C THR A 228 -11.97 9.59 12.58
N VAL A 229 -11.08 10.30 13.29
CA VAL A 229 -10.25 9.70 14.35
C VAL A 229 -11.12 9.22 15.51
N ASP A 230 -12.20 9.92 15.85
CA ASP A 230 -13.14 9.50 16.89
C ASP A 230 -13.87 8.21 16.49
N ASP A 231 -14.41 8.14 15.27
CA ASP A 231 -15.03 6.93 14.72
C ASP A 231 -14.06 5.73 14.70
N LEU A 232 -12.79 5.97 14.35
CA LEU A 232 -11.75 4.94 14.40
C LEU A 232 -11.50 4.45 15.84
N SER A 233 -11.38 5.38 16.79
CA SER A 233 -11.18 5.04 18.21
C SER A 233 -12.33 4.20 18.74
N ASP A 234 -13.58 4.61 18.46
CA ASP A 234 -14.77 3.86 18.90
C ASP A 234 -14.80 2.45 18.33
N LYS A 235 -14.46 2.30 17.04
CA LYS A 235 -14.38 0.99 16.37
C LYS A 235 -13.28 0.12 16.93
N ILE A 236 -12.09 0.66 17.23
CA ILE A 236 -11.01 -0.09 17.89
C ILE A 236 -11.49 -0.60 19.27
N ASN A 237 -12.11 0.28 20.07
CA ASN A 237 -12.64 -0.09 21.37
C ASN A 237 -13.76 -1.14 21.28
N PHE A 238 -14.62 -1.04 20.28
CA PHE A 238 -15.67 -2.02 20.00
C PHE A 238 -15.08 -3.40 19.66
N PHE A 239 -14.16 -3.49 18.71
CA PHE A 239 -13.59 -4.77 18.26
C PHE A 239 -12.61 -5.40 19.26
N LYS A 240 -12.04 -4.61 20.16
CA LYS A 240 -11.32 -5.18 21.31
C LYS A 240 -12.25 -5.99 22.21
N ARG A 241 -13.47 -5.51 22.46
CA ARG A 241 -14.47 -6.16 23.31
C ARG A 241 -15.27 -7.25 22.58
N ASN A 242 -15.36 -7.18 21.26
CA ASN A 242 -16.15 -8.07 20.42
C ASN A 242 -15.27 -8.99 19.57
N GLU A 243 -14.53 -9.88 20.24
CA GLU A 243 -13.53 -10.74 19.61
C GLU A 243 -14.11 -11.61 18.50
N LYS A 244 -15.28 -12.23 18.71
CA LYS A 244 -15.94 -13.07 17.70
C LYS A 244 -16.22 -12.32 16.40
N SER A 245 -16.72 -11.09 16.50
CA SER A 245 -16.97 -10.23 15.35
C SER A 245 -15.67 -9.84 14.65
N ARG A 246 -14.65 -9.46 15.42
CA ARG A 246 -13.31 -9.13 14.92
C ARG A 246 -12.71 -10.28 14.10
N ILE A 247 -12.71 -11.49 14.67
CA ILE A 247 -12.18 -12.70 14.03
C ILE A 247 -12.94 -13.00 12.73
N ASN A 248 -14.27 -12.93 12.77
CA ASN A 248 -15.09 -13.24 11.59
C ASN A 248 -14.78 -12.28 10.41
N ILE A 249 -14.64 -10.97 10.67
CA ILE A 249 -14.33 -9.98 9.64
C ILE A 249 -12.88 -10.17 9.15
N ALA A 250 -11.91 -10.36 10.06
CA ALA A 250 -10.52 -10.58 9.70
C ALA A 250 -10.35 -11.82 8.79
N LYS A 251 -11.06 -12.91 9.12
CA LYS A 251 -11.06 -14.14 8.33
C LYS A 251 -11.66 -13.97 6.94
N LYS A 252 -12.72 -13.15 6.80
CA LYS A 252 -13.34 -12.89 5.50
C LYS A 252 -12.51 -11.93 4.64
N GLY A 253 -11.78 -11.02 5.28
CA GLY A 253 -10.91 -10.06 4.60
C GLY A 253 -9.60 -10.68 4.11
N GLN A 254 -9.18 -11.82 4.63
CA GLN A 254 -8.02 -12.58 4.17
C GLN A 254 -8.34 -13.34 2.87
#